data_ac6804d7c6acedc1281b4e6cc5fa3840
#
_entry.id   ac6804d7c6acedc1281b4e6cc5fa3840
#
_cell.length_a   1.000
_cell.length_b   1.000
_cell.length_c   1.000
_cell.angle_alpha   90.00
_cell.angle_beta   90.00
_cell.angle_gamma   90.00
#
_symmetry.space_group_name_H-M   'P 1'
#
loop_
_entity.id
_entity.type
_entity.pdbx_description
1 polymer ?
#
loop_
_entity_poly.entity_id
_entity_poly.type
_entity_poly.pdbx_seq_one_letter_code
_entity_poly.pdbx_strand_id
1 'polypeptide(L)'
;MSKSEENLKEAFAGESQANRKYIAFARQADAEGYHEVAELFRTISEGETAHAIGHLNHLRWVKSTAENLKTAVEGEKYEVTEMYPKMAKEAREEGNEELAGWFEMVAKAEAAHLKAFEKALKELT
;
A
#
# COMPACT_ATOMS: atom_id res chain seq x y z
N MET A 1 11.69 -19.50 -8.61
CA MET A 1 10.39 -19.26 -7.94
C MET A 1 9.36 -20.23 -8.50
N SER A 2 8.60 -20.90 -7.64
CA SER A 2 7.58 -21.84 -8.10
C SER A 2 6.38 -21.10 -8.72
N LYS A 3 5.59 -21.84 -9.51
CA LYS A 3 4.35 -21.28 -10.07
C LYS A 3 3.37 -20.91 -8.97
N SER A 4 3.32 -21.68 -7.88
CA SER A 4 2.44 -21.36 -6.75
C SER A 4 2.83 -20.04 -6.09
N GLU A 5 4.11 -19.77 -5.93
CA GLU A 5 4.56 -18.50 -5.39
C GLU A 5 4.23 -17.34 -6.32
N GLU A 6 4.41 -17.52 -7.62
CA GLU A 6 4.05 -16.51 -8.60
C GLU A 6 2.55 -16.23 -8.56
N ASN A 7 1.74 -17.29 -8.48
CA ASN A 7 0.29 -17.16 -8.39
C ASN A 7 -0.15 -16.42 -7.13
N LEU A 8 0.47 -16.74 -5.98
CA LEU A 8 0.16 -16.06 -4.73
C LEU A 8 0.50 -14.57 -4.79
N LYS A 9 1.61 -14.22 -5.40
CA LYS A 9 2.01 -12.81 -5.57
C LYS A 9 1.03 -12.07 -6.47
N GLU A 10 0.62 -12.68 -7.56
CA GLU A 10 -0.38 -12.08 -8.46
C GLU A 10 -1.72 -11.90 -7.76
N ALA A 11 -2.17 -12.94 -7.05
CA ALA A 11 -3.43 -12.88 -6.31
C ALA A 11 -3.39 -11.81 -5.21
N PHE A 12 -2.28 -11.75 -4.46
CA PHE A 12 -2.10 -10.73 -3.43
C PHE A 12 -2.17 -9.31 -4.02
N ALA A 13 -1.44 -9.09 -5.12
CA ALA A 13 -1.43 -7.78 -5.77
C ALA A 13 -2.83 -7.38 -6.26
N GLY A 14 -3.53 -8.32 -6.91
CA GLY A 14 -4.87 -8.05 -7.44
C GLY A 14 -5.89 -7.76 -6.36
N GLU A 15 -5.95 -8.58 -5.33
CA GLU A 15 -6.92 -8.40 -4.26
C GLU A 15 -6.61 -7.20 -3.37
N SER A 16 -5.33 -6.88 -3.16
CA SER A 16 -4.95 -5.67 -2.42
C SER A 16 -5.39 -4.42 -3.16
N GLN A 17 -5.22 -4.38 -4.48
CA GLN A 17 -5.69 -3.27 -5.29
C GLN A 17 -7.22 -3.19 -5.30
N ALA A 18 -7.91 -4.31 -5.43
CA ALA A 18 -9.37 -4.36 -5.40
C ALA A 18 -9.91 -3.82 -4.08
N ASN A 19 -9.27 -4.20 -2.97
CA ASN A 19 -9.64 -3.71 -1.63
C ASN A 19 -9.67 -2.17 -1.60
N ARG A 20 -8.59 -1.54 -2.04
CA ARG A 20 -8.48 -0.07 -2.01
C ARG A 20 -9.42 0.59 -3.02
N LYS A 21 -9.57 0.01 -4.21
CA LYS A 21 -10.50 0.52 -5.23
C LYS A 21 -11.93 0.50 -4.72
N TYR A 22 -12.35 -0.59 -4.07
CA TYR A 22 -13.72 -0.70 -3.57
C TYR A 22 -14.03 0.31 -2.48
N ILE A 23 -13.05 0.62 -1.61
CA ILE A 23 -13.22 1.67 -0.62
C ILE A 23 -13.42 3.03 -1.29
N ALA A 24 -12.63 3.34 -2.32
CA ALA A 24 -12.78 4.58 -3.07
C ALA A 24 -14.12 4.62 -3.83
N PHE A 25 -14.53 3.49 -4.41
CA PHE A 25 -15.81 3.39 -5.10
C PHE A 25 -16.98 3.57 -4.14
N ALA A 26 -16.85 3.06 -2.91
CA ALA A 26 -17.86 3.26 -1.88
C ALA A 26 -18.05 4.75 -1.56
N ARG A 27 -16.94 5.49 -1.45
CA ARG A 27 -17.00 6.94 -1.19
C ARG A 27 -17.71 7.68 -2.32
N GLN A 28 -17.44 7.30 -3.55
CA GLN A 28 -18.11 7.89 -4.71
C GLN A 28 -19.60 7.54 -4.73
N ALA A 29 -19.93 6.30 -4.45
CA ALA A 29 -21.34 5.87 -4.38
C ALA A 29 -22.10 6.65 -3.31
N ASP A 30 -21.50 6.87 -2.14
CA ASP A 30 -22.11 7.70 -1.09
C ASP A 30 -22.32 9.13 -1.58
N ALA A 31 -21.32 9.70 -2.24
CA ALA A 31 -21.42 11.06 -2.77
C ALA A 31 -22.55 11.23 -3.78
N GLU A 32 -22.86 10.16 -4.53
CA GLU A 32 -23.95 10.15 -5.51
C GLU A 32 -25.30 9.74 -4.89
N GLY A 33 -25.32 9.43 -3.60
CA GLY A 33 -26.54 9.02 -2.90
C GLY A 33 -26.89 7.55 -3.00
N TYR A 34 -26.00 6.71 -3.55
CA TYR A 34 -26.20 5.27 -3.67
C TYR A 34 -25.63 4.55 -2.45
N HIS A 35 -26.24 4.77 -1.29
CA HIS A 35 -25.72 4.26 -0.02
C HIS A 35 -25.70 2.74 0.09
N GLU A 36 -26.66 2.06 -0.51
CA GLU A 36 -26.68 0.59 -0.51
C GLU A 36 -25.55 0.01 -1.34
N VAL A 37 -25.23 0.65 -2.47
CA VAL A 37 -24.09 0.25 -3.30
C VAL A 37 -22.78 0.50 -2.56
N ALA A 38 -22.68 1.64 -1.86
CA ALA A 38 -21.50 1.97 -1.05
C ALA A 38 -21.29 0.89 0.01
N GLU A 39 -22.35 0.47 0.69
CA GLU A 39 -22.27 -0.58 1.71
C GLU A 39 -21.83 -1.91 1.13
N LEU A 40 -22.31 -2.26 -0.07
CA LEU A 40 -21.90 -3.46 -0.77
C LEU A 40 -20.38 -3.43 -1.05
N PHE A 41 -19.87 -2.32 -1.58
CA PHE A 41 -18.43 -2.18 -1.81
C PHE A 41 -17.61 -2.34 -0.52
N ARG A 42 -18.06 -1.74 0.57
CA ARG A 42 -17.36 -1.84 1.86
C ARG A 42 -17.33 -3.27 2.38
N THR A 43 -18.47 -3.96 2.30
CA THR A 43 -18.58 -5.34 2.78
C THR A 43 -17.66 -6.28 1.98
N ILE A 44 -17.69 -6.14 0.64
CA ILE A 44 -16.83 -6.97 -0.21
C ILE A 44 -15.34 -6.65 0.04
N SER A 45 -15.02 -5.37 0.25
CA SER A 45 -13.66 -4.94 0.55
C SER A 45 -13.10 -5.63 1.81
N GLU A 46 -13.92 -5.87 2.82
CA GLU A 46 -13.50 -6.59 4.01
C GLU A 46 -13.09 -8.04 3.68
N GLY A 47 -13.84 -8.69 2.79
CA GLY A 47 -13.49 -10.02 2.31
C GLY A 47 -12.16 -10.04 1.55
N GLU A 48 -11.91 -9.00 0.73
CA GLU A 48 -10.66 -8.88 0.00
C GLU A 48 -9.47 -8.70 0.95
N THR A 49 -9.66 -8.03 2.09
CA THR A 49 -8.63 -7.91 3.12
C THR A 49 -8.24 -9.28 3.66
N ALA A 50 -9.23 -10.11 3.98
CA ALA A 50 -8.98 -11.46 4.49
C ALA A 50 -8.23 -12.32 3.46
N HIS A 51 -8.62 -12.24 2.20
CA HIS A 51 -7.97 -12.97 1.12
C HIS A 51 -6.51 -12.52 0.94
N ALA A 52 -6.27 -11.22 0.93
CA ALA A 52 -4.91 -10.68 0.77
C ALA A 52 -4.00 -11.14 1.91
N ILE A 53 -4.49 -11.09 3.15
CA ILE A 53 -3.72 -11.55 4.31
C ILE A 53 -3.47 -13.07 4.23
N GLY A 54 -4.46 -13.83 3.78
CA GLY A 54 -4.28 -15.26 3.55
C GLY A 54 -3.17 -15.56 2.55
N HIS A 55 -3.13 -14.82 1.44
CA HIS A 55 -2.07 -14.97 0.45
C HIS A 55 -0.69 -14.65 1.05
N LEU A 56 -0.60 -13.59 1.85
CA LEU A 56 0.65 -13.23 2.53
C LEU A 56 1.12 -14.34 3.46
N ASN A 57 0.19 -14.94 4.19
CA ASN A 57 0.53 -16.04 5.10
C ASN A 57 1.05 -17.26 4.34
N HIS A 58 0.44 -17.57 3.20
CA HIS A 58 0.93 -18.67 2.37
C HIS A 58 2.28 -18.36 1.72
N LEU A 59 2.55 -17.10 1.43
CA LEU A 59 3.85 -16.66 0.93
C LEU A 59 4.92 -16.66 2.02
N ARG A 60 4.52 -16.76 3.28
CA ARG A 60 5.41 -16.69 4.45
C ARG A 60 6.19 -15.38 4.52
N TRP A 61 5.53 -14.29 4.09
CA TRP A 61 6.12 -12.95 4.15
C TRP A 61 5.95 -12.28 5.53
N VAL A 62 5.03 -12.78 6.34
CA VAL A 62 4.87 -12.30 7.70
C VAL A 62 5.79 -13.14 8.59
N LYS A 63 6.75 -12.48 9.21
CA LYS A 63 7.80 -13.12 10.01
C LYS A 63 7.74 -12.60 11.45
N SER A 64 8.87 -12.56 12.14
CA SER A 64 8.91 -12.00 13.48
C SER A 64 8.67 -10.48 13.41
N THR A 65 8.26 -9.90 14.53
CA THR A 65 8.04 -8.45 14.59
C THR A 65 9.28 -7.67 14.20
N ALA A 66 10.45 -8.08 14.69
CA ALA A 66 11.71 -7.40 14.34
C ALA A 66 12.00 -7.50 12.84
N GLU A 67 11.79 -8.66 12.24
CA GLU A 67 11.99 -8.85 10.80
C GLU A 67 10.98 -8.06 9.98
N ASN A 68 9.73 -8.03 10.43
CA ASN A 68 8.69 -7.24 9.76
C ASN A 68 8.99 -5.75 9.81
N LEU A 69 9.52 -5.26 10.94
CA LEU A 69 9.94 -3.87 11.06
C LEU A 69 11.09 -3.54 10.13
N LYS A 70 12.05 -4.45 9.99
CA LYS A 70 13.16 -4.26 9.03
C LYS A 70 12.65 -4.15 7.61
N THR A 71 11.70 -5.00 7.24
CA THR A 71 11.09 -4.96 5.91
C THR A 71 10.34 -3.64 5.69
N ALA A 72 9.61 -3.17 6.71
CA ALA A 72 8.92 -1.89 6.64
C ALA A 72 9.90 -0.71 6.48
N VAL A 73 11.00 -0.72 7.24
CA VAL A 73 12.04 0.30 7.13
C VAL A 73 12.63 0.33 5.73
N GLU A 74 12.96 -0.83 5.17
CA GLU A 74 13.52 -0.91 3.82
C GLU A 74 12.54 -0.39 2.77
N GLY A 75 11.27 -0.75 2.88
CA GLY A 75 10.24 -0.30 1.95
C GLY A 75 10.04 1.20 1.98
N GLU A 76 9.86 1.75 3.18
CA GLU A 76 9.69 3.21 3.34
C GLU A 76 10.93 3.97 2.86
N LYS A 77 12.11 3.46 3.18
CA LYS A 77 13.36 4.11 2.77
C LYS A 77 13.48 4.18 1.25
N TYR A 78 13.16 3.08 0.56
CA TYR A 78 13.17 3.05 -0.90
C TYR A 78 12.19 4.07 -1.47
N GLU A 79 10.97 4.11 -0.93
CA GLU A 79 9.94 5.05 -1.39
C GLU A 79 10.36 6.50 -1.20
N VAL A 80 10.95 6.82 -0.06
CA VAL A 80 11.35 8.20 0.29
C VAL A 80 12.58 8.66 -0.50
N THR A 81 13.58 7.79 -0.65
CA THR A 81 14.86 8.20 -1.22
C THR A 81 14.96 7.99 -2.72
N GLU A 82 14.21 7.04 -3.28
CA GLU A 82 14.32 6.68 -4.69
C GLU A 82 13.03 6.75 -5.47
N MET A 83 12.01 6.04 -5.03
CA MET A 83 10.79 5.88 -5.81
C MET A 83 10.04 7.19 -6.05
N TYR A 84 9.60 7.85 -4.97
CA TYR A 84 8.82 9.07 -5.11
C TYR A 84 9.62 10.25 -5.66
N PRO A 85 10.89 10.47 -5.29
CA PRO A 85 11.68 11.53 -5.93
C PRO A 85 11.78 11.35 -7.45
N LYS A 86 11.98 10.11 -7.90
CA LYS A 86 12.04 9.81 -9.34
C LYS A 86 10.69 10.09 -10.00
N MET A 87 9.60 9.62 -9.38
CA MET A 87 8.25 9.83 -9.91
C MET A 87 7.89 11.32 -9.99
N ALA A 88 8.25 12.10 -8.97
CA ALA A 88 8.00 13.54 -8.97
C ALA A 88 8.77 14.24 -10.09
N LYS A 89 10.02 13.84 -10.30
CA LYS A 89 10.85 14.38 -11.38
C LYS A 89 10.25 14.07 -12.74
N GLU A 90 9.86 12.82 -12.96
CA GLU A 90 9.25 12.40 -14.23
C GLU A 90 7.94 13.13 -14.49
N ALA A 91 7.10 13.30 -13.47
CA ALA A 91 5.85 14.04 -13.60
C ALA A 91 6.12 15.49 -14.01
N ARG A 92 7.14 16.11 -13.41
CA ARG A 92 7.52 17.49 -13.71
C ARG A 92 8.06 17.62 -15.14
N GLU A 93 8.84 16.64 -15.59
CA GLU A 93 9.32 16.58 -16.96
C GLU A 93 8.18 16.47 -17.97
N GLU A 94 7.08 15.82 -17.58
CA GLU A 94 5.87 15.71 -18.39
C GLU A 94 4.99 16.95 -18.31
N GLY A 95 5.39 17.96 -17.53
CA GLY A 95 4.61 19.16 -17.35
C GLY A 95 3.46 19.03 -16.34
N ASN A 96 3.45 17.95 -15.56
CA ASN A 96 2.38 17.69 -14.59
C ASN A 96 2.82 18.08 -13.17
N GLU A 97 2.77 19.39 -12.88
CA GLU A 97 3.17 19.92 -11.59
C GLU A 97 2.27 19.45 -10.43
N GLU A 98 0.99 19.30 -10.69
CA GLU A 98 0.05 18.81 -9.68
C GLU A 98 0.43 17.40 -9.21
N LEU A 99 0.72 16.51 -10.15
CA LEU A 99 1.12 15.14 -9.82
C LEU A 99 2.48 15.11 -9.14
N ALA A 100 3.43 15.93 -9.59
CA ALA A 100 4.73 16.04 -8.94
C ALA A 100 4.57 16.45 -7.47
N GLY A 101 3.72 17.44 -7.20
CA GLY A 101 3.41 17.89 -5.85
C GLY A 101 2.76 16.80 -5.00
N TRP A 102 1.89 16.00 -5.60
CA TRP A 102 1.29 14.85 -4.93
C TRP A 102 2.36 13.84 -4.48
N PHE A 103 3.26 13.45 -5.38
CA PHE A 103 4.33 12.51 -5.04
C PHE A 103 5.24 13.07 -3.95
N GLU A 104 5.55 14.36 -3.99
CA GLU A 104 6.37 15.00 -2.96
C GLU A 104 5.68 15.02 -1.60
N MET A 105 4.38 15.23 -1.58
CA MET A 105 3.58 15.19 -0.35
C MET A 105 3.56 13.80 0.24
N VAL A 106 3.35 12.78 -0.59
CA VAL A 106 3.37 11.38 -0.13
C VAL A 106 4.75 11.02 0.42
N ALA A 107 5.82 11.44 -0.26
CA ALA A 107 7.18 11.19 0.21
C ALA A 107 7.42 11.75 1.61
N LYS A 108 6.87 12.91 1.94
CA LYS A 108 6.98 13.48 3.29
C LYS A 108 6.27 12.63 4.34
N ALA A 109 5.08 12.11 3.99
CA ALA A 109 4.35 11.21 4.88
C ALA A 109 5.12 9.92 5.09
N GLU A 110 5.69 9.35 4.02
CA GLU A 110 6.49 8.13 4.11
C GLU A 110 7.78 8.36 4.92
N ALA A 111 8.38 9.56 4.86
CA ALA A 111 9.54 9.90 5.67
C ALA A 111 9.21 9.87 7.17
N ALA A 112 8.01 10.31 7.55
CA ALA A 112 7.54 10.23 8.93
C ALA A 112 7.33 8.76 9.36
N HIS A 113 6.77 7.94 8.46
CA HIS A 113 6.60 6.51 8.71
C HIS A 113 7.96 5.83 8.90
N LEU A 114 8.93 6.16 8.06
CA LEU A 114 10.28 5.62 8.16
C LEU A 114 10.88 5.88 9.54
N LYS A 115 10.81 7.12 10.02
CA LYS A 115 11.32 7.47 11.35
C LYS A 115 10.64 6.69 12.45
N ALA A 116 9.32 6.54 12.36
CA ALA A 116 8.54 5.80 13.35
C ALA A 116 8.94 4.32 13.39
N PHE A 117 9.10 3.70 12.22
CA PHE A 117 9.53 2.30 12.14
C PHE A 117 10.96 2.11 12.63
N GLU A 118 11.86 3.03 12.28
CA GLU A 118 13.24 2.97 12.75
C GLU A 118 13.32 3.07 14.28
N LYS A 119 12.52 3.96 14.85
CA LYS A 119 12.43 4.10 16.30
C LYS A 119 11.91 2.82 16.96
N ALA A 120 10.82 2.27 16.43
CA ALA A 120 10.24 1.04 16.96
C ALA A 120 11.24 -0.14 16.89
N LEU A 121 11.95 -0.25 15.78
CA LEU A 121 12.96 -1.30 15.60
C LEU A 121 14.10 -1.14 16.61
N LYS A 122 14.57 0.06 16.81
CA LYS A 122 15.65 0.35 17.77
C LYS A 122 15.22 0.00 19.20
N GLU A 123 13.97 0.33 19.59
CA GLU A 123 13.45 0.04 20.91
C GLU A 123 13.25 -1.46 21.14
N LEU A 124 12.95 -2.19 20.07
CA LEU A 124 12.73 -3.63 20.16
C LEU A 124 14.05 -4.42 20.24
N THR A 125 15.10 -3.89 19.67
CA THR A 125 16.41 -4.54 19.64
C THR A 125 17.39 -3.87 20.60
#